data_cef574b9ad290e6a973f873d70c61080
#
_entry.id   cef574b9ad290e6a973f873d70c61080
#
_cell.length_a   1.000
_cell.length_b   1.000
_cell.length_c   1.000
_cell.angle_alpha   90.00
_cell.angle_beta   90.00
_cell.angle_gamma   90.00
#
_symmetry.space_group_name_H-M   'P 1'
#
loop_
_entity.id
_entity.type
_entity.pdbx_description
1 polymer ?
#
loop_
_entity_poly.entity_id
_entity_poly.type
_entity_poly.pdbx_seq_one_letter_code
_entity_poly.pdbx_strand_id
1 'polypeptide(L)' 'MHLESTIIERVETFVHHPVFAGSDQAMDLVLDDLESLERSGQIAQATYRRLRKLILRSPHFAPCR' A
#
# COMPACT_ATOMS: atom_id res chain seq x y z
N MET A 1 -6.54 15.24 13.04
CA MET A 1 -5.47 14.39 12.58
C MET A 1 -5.98 13.44 11.52
N HIS A 2 -5.34 13.38 10.42
CA HIS A 2 -5.86 12.58 9.31
C HIS A 2 -4.85 11.53 8.87
N LEU A 3 -4.53 10.66 9.81
CA LEU A 3 -3.58 9.60 9.51
C LEU A 3 -4.01 8.77 8.33
N GLU A 4 -5.29 8.43 8.27
CA GLU A 4 -5.81 7.61 7.20
C GLU A 4 -5.65 8.31 5.85
N SER A 5 -5.97 9.58 5.78
CA SER A 5 -5.81 10.36 4.56
C SER A 5 -4.36 10.39 4.11
N THR A 6 -3.46 10.60 5.05
CA THR A 6 -2.05 10.65 4.74
C THR A 6 -1.56 9.32 4.17
N ILE A 7 -2.01 8.23 4.77
CA ILE A 7 -1.60 6.91 4.31
C ILE A 7 -2.14 6.63 2.92
N ILE A 8 -3.40 6.96 2.68
CA ILE A 8 -4.02 6.77 1.37
C ILE A 8 -3.23 7.54 0.31
N GLU A 9 -2.90 8.78 0.61
CA GLU A 9 -2.17 9.63 -0.32
C GLU A 9 -0.80 9.04 -0.63
N ARG A 10 -0.10 8.57 0.39
CA ARG A 10 1.22 7.99 0.21
C ARG A 10 1.18 6.72 -0.64
N VAL A 11 0.21 5.87 -0.36
CA VAL A 11 0.08 4.63 -1.11
C VAL A 11 -0.25 4.93 -2.56
N GLU A 12 -1.17 5.85 -2.81
CA GLU A 12 -1.54 6.21 -4.16
C GLU A 12 -0.35 6.78 -4.92
N THR A 13 0.41 7.64 -4.27
CA THR A 13 1.59 8.22 -4.89
C THR A 13 2.60 7.13 -5.25
N PHE A 14 2.85 6.23 -4.32
CA PHE A 14 3.80 5.15 -4.53
C PHE A 14 3.35 4.22 -5.66
N VAL A 15 2.06 3.89 -5.67
CA VAL A 15 1.52 2.98 -6.68
C VAL A 15 1.69 3.55 -8.08
N HIS A 16 1.60 4.87 -8.21
CA HIS A 16 1.72 5.52 -9.51
C HIS A 16 3.17 5.86 -9.85
N HIS A 17 4.09 5.59 -8.95
CA HIS A 17 5.50 5.83 -9.23
C HIS A 17 6.00 4.78 -10.23
N PRO A 18 6.94 5.14 -11.12
CA PRO A 18 7.48 4.15 -12.05
C PRO A 18 8.16 3.00 -11.31
N VAL A 19 8.09 1.84 -11.90
CA VAL A 19 8.73 0.65 -11.33
C VAL A 19 10.23 0.84 -11.30
N PHE A 20 10.84 0.45 -10.19
CA PHE A 20 12.28 0.54 -10.02
C PHE A 20 12.79 -0.72 -9.35
N ALA A 21 14.10 -0.89 -9.36
CA ALA A 21 14.70 -2.08 -8.78
C ALA A 21 14.35 -2.15 -7.29
N GLY A 22 13.79 -3.27 -6.86
CA GLY A 22 13.42 -3.45 -5.48
C GLY A 22 12.06 -2.88 -5.12
N SER A 23 11.30 -2.36 -6.09
CA SER A 23 10.00 -1.79 -5.78
C SER A 23 9.01 -2.84 -5.30
N ASP A 24 9.15 -4.09 -5.74
CA ASP A 24 8.29 -5.16 -5.24
C ASP A 24 8.52 -5.40 -3.75
N GLN A 25 9.77 -5.37 -3.31
CA GLN A 25 10.06 -5.51 -1.90
C GLN A 25 9.57 -4.31 -1.10
N ALA A 26 9.68 -3.12 -1.66
CA ALA A 26 9.17 -1.92 -1.01
C ALA A 26 7.66 -2.02 -0.83
N MET A 27 6.96 -2.52 -1.84
CA MET A 27 5.52 -2.70 -1.75
C MET A 27 5.14 -3.72 -0.70
N ASP A 28 5.96 -4.77 -0.57
CA ASP A 28 5.74 -5.78 0.45
C ASP A 28 5.79 -5.15 1.84
N LEU A 29 6.77 -4.27 2.06
CA LEU A 29 6.89 -3.58 3.34
C LEU A 29 5.70 -2.66 3.58
N VAL A 30 5.21 -2.01 2.54
CA VAL A 30 4.03 -1.17 2.67
C VAL A 30 2.82 -1.99 3.08
N LEU A 31 2.65 -3.17 2.49
CA LEU A 31 1.56 -4.06 2.87
C LEU A 31 1.66 -4.47 4.33
N ASP A 32 2.86 -4.80 4.78
CA ASP A 32 3.07 -5.15 6.18
C ASP A 32 2.69 -4.00 7.10
N ASP A 33 3.07 -2.79 6.74
CA ASP A 33 2.73 -1.62 7.52
C ASP A 33 1.22 -1.41 7.57
N LEU A 34 0.55 -1.57 6.44
CA LEU A 34 -0.89 -1.41 6.38
C LEU A 34 -1.58 -2.44 7.27
N GLU A 35 -1.09 -3.66 7.25
CA GLU A 35 -1.65 -4.71 8.08
C GLU A 35 -1.50 -4.38 9.56
N SER A 36 -0.34 -3.89 9.95
CA SER A 36 -0.09 -3.46 11.32
C SER A 36 -1.02 -2.33 11.73
N LEU A 37 -1.19 -1.36 10.85
CA LEU A 37 -2.05 -0.22 11.15
C LEU A 37 -3.50 -0.65 11.31
N GLU A 38 -3.94 -1.58 10.49
CA GLU A 38 -5.30 -2.07 10.58
C GLU A 38 -5.50 -2.86 11.87
N ARG A 39 -4.54 -3.69 12.23
CA ARG A 39 -4.62 -4.47 13.46
C ARG A 39 -4.68 -3.58 14.70
N SER A 40 -3.94 -2.50 14.69
CA SER A 40 -3.91 -1.60 15.83
C SER A 40 -5.09 -0.63 15.85
N GLY A 41 -5.94 -0.69 14.83
CA GLY A 41 -7.12 0.17 14.77
C GLY A 41 -6.85 1.57 14.27
N GLN A 42 -5.67 1.83 13.72
CA GLN A 42 -5.34 3.16 13.24
C GLN A 42 -5.95 3.46 11.88
N ILE A 43 -6.27 2.44 11.11
CA ILE A 43 -7.02 2.62 9.87
C ILE A 43 -8.16 1.61 9.85
N ALA A 44 -9.21 1.97 9.12
CA ALA A 44 -10.39 1.11 9.02
C ALA A 44 -10.08 -0.10 8.17
N GLN A 45 -10.78 -1.19 8.45
CA GLN A 45 -10.63 -2.41 7.67
C GLN A 45 -10.95 -2.17 6.20
N ALA A 46 -11.96 -1.36 5.93
CA ALA A 46 -12.34 -1.05 4.54
C ALA A 46 -11.21 -0.32 3.83
N THR A 47 -10.56 0.59 4.53
CA THR A 47 -9.42 1.33 3.97
C THR A 47 -8.27 0.38 3.67
N TYR A 48 -7.98 -0.51 4.61
CA TYR A 48 -6.92 -1.48 4.42
C TYR A 48 -7.17 -2.34 3.18
N ARG A 49 -8.39 -2.84 3.05
CA ARG A 49 -8.74 -3.70 1.91
C ARG A 49 -8.59 -2.95 0.59
N ARG A 50 -9.04 -1.71 0.59
CA ARG A 50 -8.95 -0.88 -0.62
C ARG A 50 -7.51 -0.65 -1.03
N LEU A 51 -6.67 -0.26 -0.09
CA LEU A 51 -5.27 0.01 -0.38
C LEU A 51 -4.52 -1.26 -0.76
N ARG A 52 -4.83 -2.36 -0.10
CA ARG A 52 -4.22 -3.64 -0.42
C ARG A 52 -4.51 -4.03 -1.86
N LYS A 53 -5.76 -3.89 -2.27
CA LYS A 53 -6.16 -4.21 -3.63
C LYS A 53 -5.43 -3.32 -4.63
N LEU A 54 -5.32 -2.05 -4.31
CA LEU A 54 -4.63 -1.11 -5.16
C LEU A 54 -3.16 -1.51 -5.36
N ILE A 55 -2.50 -1.86 -4.28
CA ILE A 55 -1.10 -2.26 -4.33
C ILE A 55 -0.93 -3.54 -5.14
N LEU A 56 -1.77 -4.52 -4.91
CA LEU A 56 -1.65 -5.81 -5.59
C LEU A 56 -1.90 -5.69 -7.09
N ARG A 57 -2.62 -4.67 -7.51
CA ARG A 57 -2.86 -4.42 -8.92
C ARG A 57 -1.80 -3.55 -9.56
N SER A 58 -0.91 -2.97 -8.76
CA SER A 58 0.08 -2.06 -9.30
C SER A 58 1.15 -2.83 -10.07
N PRO A 59 1.81 -2.18 -11.02
CA PRO A 59 2.89 -2.84 -11.76
C PRO A 59 4.08 -3.19 -10.89
N HIS A 60 4.23 -2.53 -9.74
CA HIS A 60 5.32 -2.86 -8.83
C HIS A 60 5.21 -4.29 -8.31
N PHE A 61 3.99 -4.75 -8.13
CA PHE A 61 3.75 -6.04 -7.51
C PHE A 61 3.44 -7.11 -8.55
N ALA A 62 3.12 -6.73 -9.74
CA ALA A 62 2.74 -7.65 -10.76
C ALA A 62 3.92 -8.49 -11.14
N PRO A 63 3.89 -9.74 -10.94
CA PRO A 63 4.98 -10.57 -11.39
C PRO A 63 4.84 -10.67 -12.84
N CYS A 64 5.73 -10.67 -13.44
CA CYS A 64 5.73 -10.79 -14.72
C CYS A 64 5.27 -11.99 -15.14
N ARG A 65 4.92 -12.16 -15.57
CA ARG A 65 4.56 -13.09 -15.96
C ARG A 65 4.89 -13.38 -16.72
#